data_5960ddb710d9b4850e4d1654ba774f7c
#
_entry.id   5960ddb710d9b4850e4d1654ba774f7c
#
_cell.length_a   1.000
_cell.length_b   1.000
_cell.length_c   1.000
_cell.angle_alpha   90.00
_cell.angle_beta   90.00
_cell.angle_gamma   90.00
#
_symmetry.space_group_name_H-M   'P 1'
#
loop_
_entity.id
_entity.type
_entity.pdbx_description
1 polymer ?
#
loop_
_entity_poly.entity_id
_entity_poly.type
_entity_poly.pdbx_seq_one_letter_code
_entity_poly.pdbx_strand_id
1 'polypeptide(L)'
;LKSSNSSNSRSVSCLACCCFSSVQMKSSCAMLLTLFVASAAAEKSSPIGAVVSLMDDLTAKLEKETAAATKAATEYAEWCKEKTTDLGFDIETGLSSKEELEATIGKMTANIEATSSKVDELAASISTDDTDLKAAEEIRAKEEATFKASEAELIDSIEVLSRAFTILEREMSKNPAALLQVDTGNVDKMIKSLTAVIDAAAFPSGDQTKLVALVQARSSADADDEELDAPAAAVYKTHSTSILDVIEDLKEKAEAELSDLRKAEQSATHNFQMLKQSLTDSIEADEKRLAESKSLKASFSESKASAEGDLAVTVKSLAEDQEAKAKTEERCAQVAADHEASM
;
A
#
# COMPACT_ATOMS: atom_id res chain seq x y z
N LEU A 1 -7.98 31.41 -0.65
CA LEU A 1 -7.43 32.50 -1.44
C LEU A 1 -7.58 32.15 -2.92
N LYS A 2 -8.59 32.67 -3.56
CA LYS A 2 -8.63 33.60 -4.72
C LYS A 2 -7.53 33.34 -5.74
N SER A 3 -7.80 33.06 -7.00
CA SER A 3 -8.58 33.78 -8.02
C SER A 3 -8.67 32.88 -9.26
N SER A 4 -9.81 32.71 -9.86
CA SER A 4 -10.42 33.55 -10.91
C SER A 4 -9.80 33.40 -12.31
N ASN A 5 -10.72 33.06 -13.21
CA ASN A 5 -10.77 33.41 -14.63
C ASN A 5 -10.04 32.48 -15.61
N SER A 6 -10.60 32.06 -16.73
CA SER A 6 -11.56 32.73 -17.61
C SER A 6 -12.09 31.73 -18.63
N SER A 7 -13.39 31.72 -18.76
CA SER A 7 -14.17 31.33 -19.92
C SER A 7 -13.51 31.71 -21.25
N ASN A 8 -13.49 30.80 -22.22
CA ASN A 8 -13.71 31.19 -23.60
C ASN A 8 -14.46 30.10 -24.35
N SER A 9 -15.75 30.20 -24.29
CA SER A 9 -16.72 29.60 -25.17
C SER A 9 -16.57 30.31 -26.54
N ARG A 10 -16.19 29.54 -27.55
CA ARG A 10 -16.45 29.94 -28.94
C ARG A 10 -17.39 28.96 -29.58
N SER A 11 -18.64 29.28 -29.43
CA SER A 11 -19.72 28.89 -30.35
C SER A 11 -19.34 29.31 -31.76
N VAL A 12 -19.12 28.34 -32.62
CA VAL A 12 -19.16 28.60 -34.06
C VAL A 12 -20.57 28.28 -34.52
N SER A 13 -21.33 29.32 -34.71
CA SER A 13 -22.66 29.31 -35.26
C SER A 13 -22.68 28.70 -36.65
N CYS A 14 -23.52 27.74 -36.79
CA CYS A 14 -24.08 27.26 -38.05
C CYS A 14 -24.93 28.36 -38.69
N LEU A 15 -24.46 28.92 -39.78
CA LEU A 15 -25.21 29.89 -40.60
C LEU A 15 -24.88 29.63 -42.06
N ALA A 16 -25.56 28.70 -42.64
CA ALA A 16 -25.75 28.65 -44.09
C ALA A 16 -27.04 27.88 -44.39
N CYS A 17 -28.13 28.50 -44.06
CA CYS A 17 -29.42 28.06 -44.59
C CYS A 17 -30.09 29.25 -45.26
N CYS A 18 -30.57 29.05 -46.45
CA CYS A 18 -31.52 29.93 -47.17
C CYS A 18 -30.99 31.21 -47.81
N CYS A 19 -30.70 31.13 -49.08
CA CYS A 19 -31.12 32.14 -50.03
C CYS A 19 -31.42 31.50 -51.38
N PHE A 20 -32.56 30.84 -51.47
CA PHE A 20 -33.23 30.64 -52.73
C PHE A 20 -34.47 31.50 -52.69
N SER A 21 -34.37 32.70 -53.22
CA SER A 21 -35.51 33.56 -53.39
C SER A 21 -35.43 34.27 -54.71
N SER A 22 -36.27 33.88 -55.57
CA SER A 22 -37.09 34.73 -56.46
C SER A 22 -36.36 35.85 -57.20
N VAL A 23 -35.98 35.60 -58.40
CA VAL A 23 -36.01 36.74 -59.43
C VAL A 23 -37.30 36.60 -60.23
N GLN A 24 -38.17 37.37 -59.79
CA GLN A 24 -39.48 37.58 -60.32
C GLN A 24 -39.38 38.49 -61.57
N MET A 25 -39.92 37.99 -62.66
CA MET A 25 -40.60 38.68 -63.68
C MET A 25 -40.66 40.21 -63.58
N LYS A 26 -40.03 40.82 -64.49
CA LYS A 26 -40.43 42.11 -65.15
C LYS A 26 -39.70 42.13 -66.50
N SER A 27 -40.29 42.13 -67.61
CA SER A 27 -41.18 43.10 -68.13
C SER A 27 -41.77 42.61 -69.43
N SER A 28 -43.01 42.61 -69.49
CA SER A 28 -43.78 42.76 -70.73
C SER A 28 -43.41 44.03 -71.51
N CYS A 29 -43.70 43.98 -72.74
CA CYS A 29 -43.81 45.08 -73.66
C CYS A 29 -42.58 45.51 -74.46
N ALA A 30 -42.30 44.75 -75.45
CA ALA A 30 -42.02 45.37 -76.79
C ALA A 30 -42.46 44.33 -77.85
N MET A 31 -43.73 44.15 -77.90
CA MET A 31 -44.41 43.53 -79.00
C MET A 31 -44.71 44.58 -80.01
N LEU A 32 -44.67 44.21 -81.23
CA LEU A 32 -45.14 44.89 -82.41
C LEU A 32 -44.12 45.66 -83.26
N LEU A 33 -44.03 45.14 -84.38
CA LEU A 33 -43.48 45.69 -85.62
C LEU A 33 -42.14 45.09 -86.05
N THR A 34 -42.24 43.96 -86.66
CA THR A 34 -41.73 43.75 -88.03
C THR A 34 -42.34 42.48 -88.57
N LEU A 35 -43.58 42.61 -88.93
CA LEU A 35 -44.19 41.77 -89.93
C LEU A 35 -43.76 42.38 -91.24
N PHE A 36 -42.90 41.81 -91.97
CA PHE A 36 -42.90 41.82 -93.44
C PHE A 36 -41.63 41.13 -93.98
N VAL A 37 -41.89 40.18 -94.87
CA VAL A 37 -40.96 39.69 -95.90
C VAL A 37 -39.83 38.76 -95.46
N ALA A 38 -40.12 37.53 -95.46
CA ALA A 38 -39.28 36.51 -96.08
C ALA A 38 -40.17 35.31 -96.47
N SER A 39 -40.83 35.52 -97.55
CA SER A 39 -41.38 34.44 -98.35
C SER A 39 -40.23 33.65 -99.01
N ALA A 40 -40.38 32.38 -99.04
CA ALA A 40 -39.73 31.42 -99.93
C ALA A 40 -38.32 30.92 -99.57
N ALA A 41 -38.29 29.92 -98.85
CA ALA A 41 -37.62 28.69 -99.19
C ALA A 41 -38.28 27.55 -98.40
N ALA A 42 -39.47 27.17 -98.88
CA ALA A 42 -39.95 25.85 -98.54
C ALA A 42 -39.07 24.83 -99.28
N GLU A 43 -37.91 24.55 -98.77
CA GLU A 43 -37.28 23.30 -99.12
C GLU A 43 -38.27 22.24 -98.68
N LYS A 44 -38.78 21.53 -99.63
CA LYS A 44 -39.51 20.30 -99.48
C LYS A 44 -38.55 19.32 -98.77
N SER A 45 -38.41 19.41 -97.49
CA SER A 45 -37.80 18.33 -96.72
C SER A 45 -38.69 17.08 -96.94
N SER A 46 -38.17 16.16 -97.71
CA SER A 46 -38.85 14.88 -97.83
C SER A 46 -39.14 14.36 -96.42
N PRO A 47 -40.33 13.82 -96.12
CA PRO A 47 -40.67 13.32 -94.81
C PRO A 47 -39.57 12.34 -94.29
N ILE A 48 -38.89 11.69 -95.21
CA ILE A 48 -37.70 10.84 -94.93
C ILE A 48 -36.49 11.66 -94.48
N GLY A 49 -36.21 12.77 -95.07
CA GLY A 49 -35.12 13.66 -94.69
C GLY A 49 -35.32 14.30 -93.30
N ALA A 50 -36.52 14.62 -92.92
CA ALA A 50 -36.86 15.10 -91.57
C ALA A 50 -36.65 13.97 -90.51
N VAL A 51 -37.02 12.75 -90.86
CA VAL A 51 -36.77 11.58 -89.96
C VAL A 51 -35.28 11.28 -89.81
N VAL A 52 -34.50 11.33 -90.94
CA VAL A 52 -33.04 11.16 -90.89
C VAL A 52 -32.36 12.23 -90.06
N SER A 53 -32.72 13.52 -90.28
CA SER A 53 -32.20 14.61 -89.45
C SER A 53 -32.52 14.47 -87.97
N LEU A 54 -33.77 14.00 -87.63
CA LEU A 54 -34.14 13.73 -86.27
C LEU A 54 -33.36 12.53 -85.69
N MET A 55 -33.09 11.52 -86.48
CA MET A 55 -32.24 10.38 -86.05
C MET A 55 -30.80 10.82 -85.86
N ASP A 56 -30.21 11.65 -86.70
CA ASP A 56 -28.88 12.20 -86.54
C ASP A 56 -28.77 13.09 -85.28
N ASP A 57 -29.76 13.95 -85.06
CA ASP A 57 -29.84 14.79 -83.83
C ASP A 57 -29.99 13.94 -82.59
N LEU A 58 -30.80 12.87 -82.68
CA LEU A 58 -30.98 11.93 -81.57
C LEU A 58 -29.67 11.14 -81.31
N THR A 59 -29.02 10.70 -82.37
CA THR A 59 -27.73 9.98 -82.25
C THR A 59 -26.65 10.88 -81.65
N ALA A 60 -26.50 12.13 -82.10
CA ALA A 60 -25.59 13.10 -81.53
C ALA A 60 -25.88 13.45 -80.07
N LYS A 61 -27.17 13.48 -79.74
CA LYS A 61 -27.58 13.67 -78.36
C LYS A 61 -27.25 12.49 -77.47
N LEU A 62 -27.55 11.25 -77.96
CA LEU A 62 -27.21 10.00 -77.32
C LEU A 62 -25.69 9.86 -77.11
N GLU A 63 -24.89 10.13 -78.11
CA GLU A 63 -23.42 10.11 -78.00
C GLU A 63 -22.90 11.07 -76.95
N LYS A 64 -23.45 12.30 -76.88
CA LYS A 64 -23.11 13.29 -75.86
C LYS A 64 -23.52 12.85 -74.45
N GLU A 65 -24.71 12.29 -74.31
CA GLU A 65 -25.22 11.78 -73.04
C GLU A 65 -24.41 10.55 -72.60
N THR A 66 -24.08 9.64 -73.48
CA THR A 66 -23.21 8.50 -73.25
C THR A 66 -21.79 8.91 -72.81
N ALA A 67 -21.21 9.87 -73.52
CA ALA A 67 -19.90 10.38 -73.09
C ALA A 67 -19.93 11.06 -71.71
N ALA A 68 -21.00 11.80 -71.41
CA ALA A 68 -21.20 12.40 -70.08
C ALA A 68 -21.44 11.34 -69.00
N ALA A 69 -22.23 10.30 -69.28
CA ALA A 69 -22.50 9.18 -68.38
C ALA A 69 -21.23 8.36 -68.10
N THR A 70 -20.44 8.06 -69.12
CA THR A 70 -19.14 7.36 -68.98
C THR A 70 -18.16 8.14 -68.12
N LYS A 71 -18.09 9.47 -68.35
CA LYS A 71 -17.22 10.32 -67.55
C LYS A 71 -17.66 10.33 -66.06
N ALA A 72 -18.96 10.49 -65.78
CA ALA A 72 -19.51 10.47 -64.47
C ALA A 72 -19.28 9.11 -63.77
N ALA A 73 -19.43 8.01 -64.49
CA ALA A 73 -19.17 6.66 -64.01
C ALA A 73 -17.67 6.44 -63.66
N THR A 74 -16.76 7.00 -64.49
CA THR A 74 -15.32 6.96 -64.20
C THR A 74 -14.94 7.75 -62.94
N GLU A 75 -15.43 8.98 -62.84
CA GLU A 75 -15.20 9.81 -61.62
C GLU A 75 -15.80 9.15 -60.36
N TYR A 76 -16.93 8.51 -60.49
CA TYR A 76 -17.54 7.80 -59.37
C TYR A 76 -16.75 6.52 -58.99
N ALA A 77 -16.22 5.82 -59.97
CA ALA A 77 -15.37 4.66 -59.71
C ALA A 77 -14.05 5.05 -59.01
N GLU A 78 -13.43 6.18 -59.40
CA GLU A 78 -12.27 6.74 -58.70
C GLU A 78 -12.62 7.13 -57.27
N TRP A 79 -13.72 7.80 -57.03
CA TRP A 79 -14.24 8.12 -55.67
C TRP A 79 -14.48 6.85 -54.86
N CYS A 80 -15.09 5.82 -55.45
CA CYS A 80 -15.31 4.54 -54.80
C CYS A 80 -14.01 3.93 -54.30
N LYS A 81 -13.00 3.91 -55.16
CA LYS A 81 -11.67 3.34 -54.86
C LYS A 81 -11.00 4.13 -53.74
N GLU A 82 -11.01 5.46 -53.81
CA GLU A 82 -10.44 6.31 -52.77
C GLU A 82 -11.18 6.09 -51.44
N LYS A 83 -12.51 6.15 -51.45
CA LYS A 83 -13.31 6.02 -50.19
C LYS A 83 -13.21 4.64 -49.56
N THR A 84 -13.17 3.56 -50.34
CA THR A 84 -12.98 2.22 -49.80
C THR A 84 -11.57 1.98 -49.28
N THR A 85 -10.57 2.67 -49.84
CA THR A 85 -9.19 2.65 -49.37
C THR A 85 -9.07 3.40 -48.04
N ASP A 86 -9.62 4.60 -47.96
CA ASP A 86 -9.63 5.40 -46.73
C ASP A 86 -10.29 4.65 -45.58
N LEU A 87 -11.49 4.11 -45.81
CA LEU A 87 -12.19 3.29 -44.82
C LEU A 87 -11.40 2.01 -44.45
N GLY A 88 -10.63 1.48 -45.39
CA GLY A 88 -9.71 0.38 -45.12
C GLY A 88 -8.61 0.76 -44.12
N PHE A 89 -7.98 1.92 -44.31
CA PHE A 89 -6.99 2.47 -43.37
C PHE A 89 -7.56 2.82 -42.00
N ASP A 90 -8.76 3.40 -41.98
CA ASP A 90 -9.46 3.73 -40.72
C ASP A 90 -9.75 2.45 -39.92
N ILE A 91 -10.20 1.38 -40.56
CA ILE A 91 -10.44 0.07 -39.95
C ILE A 91 -9.14 -0.54 -39.46
N GLU A 92 -8.05 -0.51 -40.21
CA GLU A 92 -6.76 -1.07 -39.80
C GLU A 92 -6.21 -0.31 -38.58
N THR A 93 -6.29 1.02 -38.60
CA THR A 93 -5.90 1.87 -37.47
C THR A 93 -6.77 1.61 -36.25
N GLY A 94 -8.09 1.46 -36.43
CA GLY A 94 -9.01 1.12 -35.35
C GLY A 94 -8.75 -0.25 -34.73
N LEU A 95 -8.40 -1.25 -35.54
CA LEU A 95 -8.00 -2.57 -35.06
C LEU A 95 -6.71 -2.54 -34.25
N SER A 96 -5.69 -1.81 -34.73
CA SER A 96 -4.43 -1.63 -34.01
C SER A 96 -4.65 -0.93 -32.66
N SER A 97 -5.44 0.14 -32.66
CA SER A 97 -5.80 0.89 -31.43
C SER A 97 -6.56 0.02 -30.45
N LYS A 98 -7.48 -0.84 -30.94
CA LYS A 98 -8.20 -1.78 -30.10
C LYS A 98 -7.26 -2.77 -29.42
N GLU A 99 -6.30 -3.35 -30.15
CA GLU A 99 -5.31 -4.29 -29.61
C GLU A 99 -4.42 -3.64 -28.56
N GLU A 100 -3.95 -2.41 -28.81
CA GLU A 100 -3.15 -1.64 -27.84
C GLU A 100 -3.95 -1.34 -26.55
N LEU A 101 -5.22 -0.97 -26.68
CA LEU A 101 -6.09 -0.71 -25.53
C LEU A 101 -6.38 -1.97 -24.72
N GLU A 102 -6.66 -3.10 -25.39
CA GLU A 102 -6.83 -4.41 -24.73
C GLU A 102 -5.56 -4.84 -23.98
N ALA A 103 -4.40 -4.67 -24.58
CA ALA A 103 -3.11 -4.94 -23.93
C ALA A 103 -2.87 -4.03 -22.73
N THR A 104 -3.23 -2.75 -22.84
CA THR A 104 -3.12 -1.78 -21.76
C THR A 104 -4.04 -2.14 -20.59
N ILE A 105 -5.30 -2.50 -20.86
CA ILE A 105 -6.26 -2.97 -19.85
C ILE A 105 -5.74 -4.22 -19.14
N GLY A 106 -5.18 -5.17 -19.90
CA GLY A 106 -4.57 -6.37 -19.34
C GLY A 106 -3.40 -6.05 -18.41
N LYS A 107 -2.51 -5.15 -18.82
CA LYS A 107 -1.38 -4.68 -18.00
C LYS A 107 -1.83 -3.96 -16.74
N MET A 108 -2.82 -3.07 -16.84
CA MET A 108 -3.35 -2.36 -15.66
C MET A 108 -4.05 -3.33 -14.70
N THR A 109 -4.74 -4.33 -15.20
CA THR A 109 -5.38 -5.36 -14.37
C THR A 109 -4.32 -6.16 -13.58
N ALA A 110 -3.27 -6.63 -14.22
CA ALA A 110 -2.17 -7.32 -13.54
C ALA A 110 -1.47 -6.43 -12.50
N ASN A 111 -1.27 -5.14 -12.80
CA ASN A 111 -0.69 -4.18 -11.85
C ASN A 111 -1.60 -3.96 -10.63
N ILE A 112 -2.92 -3.90 -10.82
CA ILE A 112 -3.89 -3.76 -9.73
C ILE A 112 -3.86 -5.00 -8.82
N GLU A 113 -3.79 -6.21 -9.39
CA GLU A 113 -3.68 -7.45 -8.63
C GLU A 113 -2.38 -7.52 -7.82
N ALA A 114 -1.23 -7.24 -8.46
CA ALA A 114 0.07 -7.21 -7.80
C ALA A 114 0.12 -6.18 -6.67
N THR A 115 -0.43 -4.98 -6.92
CA THR A 115 -0.48 -3.91 -5.91
C THR A 115 -1.46 -4.25 -4.78
N SER A 116 -2.58 -4.94 -5.07
CA SER A 116 -3.49 -5.44 -4.03
C SER A 116 -2.81 -6.44 -3.11
N SER A 117 -2.12 -7.43 -3.68
CA SER A 117 -1.35 -8.40 -2.88
C SER A 117 -0.31 -7.70 -2.01
N LYS A 118 0.34 -6.65 -2.53
CA LYS A 118 1.31 -5.87 -1.74
C LYS A 118 0.65 -5.08 -0.61
N VAL A 119 -0.54 -4.52 -0.82
CA VAL A 119 -1.33 -3.87 0.23
C VAL A 119 -1.69 -4.85 1.34
N ASP A 120 -2.10 -6.08 0.99
CA ASP A 120 -2.46 -7.12 1.95
C ASP A 120 -1.23 -7.60 2.75
N GLU A 121 -0.08 -7.80 2.09
CA GLU A 121 1.19 -8.13 2.74
C GLU A 121 1.61 -7.06 3.76
N LEU A 122 1.60 -5.79 3.36
CA LEU A 122 1.99 -4.68 4.23
C LEU A 122 1.03 -4.51 5.42
N ALA A 123 -0.27 -4.69 5.19
CA ALA A 123 -1.26 -4.67 6.27
C ALA A 123 -1.04 -5.82 7.28
N ALA A 124 -0.69 -7.01 6.80
CA ALA A 124 -0.36 -8.14 7.66
C ALA A 124 0.94 -7.91 8.44
N SER A 125 1.99 -7.36 7.80
CA SER A 125 3.25 -6.99 8.45
C SER A 125 3.02 -6.00 9.59
N ILE A 126 2.32 -4.89 9.33
CA ILE A 126 1.98 -3.87 10.33
C ILE A 126 1.22 -4.50 11.51
N SER A 127 0.24 -5.36 11.23
CA SER A 127 -0.53 -6.03 12.30
C SER A 127 0.32 -6.97 13.15
N THR A 128 1.31 -7.63 12.55
CA THR A 128 2.26 -8.50 13.26
C THR A 128 3.18 -7.66 14.14
N ASP A 129 3.81 -6.64 13.57
CA ASP A 129 4.72 -5.74 14.30
C ASP A 129 4.02 -5.02 15.46
N ASP A 130 2.77 -4.59 15.27
CA ASP A 130 1.91 -4.01 16.32
C ASP A 130 1.63 -5.00 17.46
N THR A 131 1.42 -6.27 17.11
CA THR A 131 1.18 -7.33 18.10
C THR A 131 2.45 -7.64 18.88
N ASP A 132 3.57 -7.72 18.18
CA ASP A 132 4.89 -7.98 18.78
C ASP A 132 5.32 -6.81 19.67
N LEU A 133 5.06 -5.57 19.27
CA LEU A 133 5.32 -4.39 20.10
C LEU A 133 4.53 -4.42 21.41
N LYS A 134 3.23 -4.74 21.35
CA LYS A 134 2.38 -4.87 22.55
C LYS A 134 2.85 -6.00 23.45
N ALA A 135 3.17 -7.16 22.86
CA ALA A 135 3.69 -8.29 23.62
C ALA A 135 5.03 -7.96 24.32
N ALA A 136 5.93 -7.28 23.61
CA ALA A 136 7.20 -6.82 24.17
C ALA A 136 7.00 -5.82 25.32
N GLU A 137 6.05 -4.89 25.20
CA GLU A 137 5.69 -3.93 26.26
C GLU A 137 5.11 -4.63 27.50
N GLU A 138 4.25 -5.63 27.29
CA GLU A 138 3.69 -6.42 28.40
C GLU A 138 4.76 -7.25 29.13
N ILE A 139 5.66 -7.89 28.36
CA ILE A 139 6.78 -8.66 28.95
C ILE A 139 7.65 -7.70 29.75
N ARG A 140 8.01 -6.55 29.16
CA ARG A 140 8.88 -5.56 29.82
C ARG A 140 8.28 -5.03 31.12
N ALA A 141 6.98 -4.77 31.14
CA ALA A 141 6.28 -4.34 32.35
C ALA A 141 6.35 -5.38 33.48
N LYS A 142 6.26 -6.68 33.12
CA LYS A 142 6.39 -7.78 34.11
C LYS A 142 7.83 -7.92 34.60
N GLU A 143 8.83 -7.84 33.71
CA GLU A 143 10.25 -7.88 34.06
C GLU A 143 10.62 -6.74 35.00
N GLU A 144 10.18 -5.50 34.70
CA GLU A 144 10.42 -4.32 35.54
C GLU A 144 9.77 -4.48 36.93
N ALA A 145 8.56 -5.03 36.99
CA ALA A 145 7.90 -5.31 38.27
C ALA A 145 8.66 -6.36 39.08
N THR A 146 9.14 -7.42 38.45
CA THR A 146 9.96 -8.47 39.08
C THR A 146 11.28 -7.89 39.56
N PHE A 147 11.96 -7.10 38.74
CA PHE A 147 13.21 -6.42 39.11
C PHE A 147 13.01 -5.55 40.35
N LYS A 148 11.97 -4.70 40.38
CA LYS A 148 11.69 -3.84 41.54
C LYS A 148 11.45 -4.62 42.82
N ALA A 149 10.75 -5.75 42.74
CA ALA A 149 10.53 -6.62 43.87
C ALA A 149 11.84 -7.24 44.38
N SER A 150 12.62 -7.82 43.47
CA SER A 150 13.92 -8.44 43.82
C SER A 150 14.94 -7.41 44.30
N GLU A 151 14.98 -6.21 43.72
CA GLU A 151 15.82 -5.12 44.18
C GLU A 151 15.48 -4.69 45.62
N ALA A 152 14.19 -4.54 45.93
CA ALA A 152 13.74 -4.19 47.26
C ALA A 152 14.12 -5.27 48.30
N GLU A 153 13.88 -6.57 47.97
CA GLU A 153 14.24 -7.69 48.82
C GLU A 153 15.75 -7.74 49.12
N LEU A 154 16.58 -7.51 48.08
CA LEU A 154 18.05 -7.49 48.28
C LEU A 154 18.51 -6.30 49.12
N ILE A 155 17.94 -5.11 48.93
CA ILE A 155 18.24 -3.91 49.72
C ILE A 155 17.88 -4.17 51.19
N ASP A 156 16.66 -4.69 51.46
CA ASP A 156 16.24 -5.03 52.81
C ASP A 156 17.13 -6.06 53.47
N SER A 157 17.57 -7.09 52.70
CA SER A 157 18.47 -8.13 53.16
C SER A 157 19.85 -7.56 53.53
N ILE A 158 20.43 -6.70 52.70
CA ILE A 158 21.70 -6.00 52.96
C ILE A 158 21.59 -5.14 54.23
N GLU A 159 20.47 -4.46 54.41
CA GLU A 159 20.23 -3.62 55.58
C GLU A 159 20.16 -4.50 56.87
N VAL A 160 19.44 -5.60 56.82
CA VAL A 160 19.33 -6.53 57.96
C VAL A 160 20.70 -7.14 58.30
N LEU A 161 21.47 -7.60 57.28
CA LEU A 161 22.83 -8.12 57.48
C LEU A 161 23.78 -7.06 58.06
N SER A 162 23.70 -5.81 57.60
CA SER A 162 24.52 -4.68 58.11
C SER A 162 24.16 -4.36 59.56
N ARG A 163 22.89 -4.40 59.97
CA ARG A 163 22.49 -4.21 61.35
C ARG A 163 22.93 -5.40 62.23
N ALA A 164 22.80 -6.61 61.74
CA ALA A 164 23.24 -7.82 62.46
C ALA A 164 24.75 -7.75 62.71
N PHE A 165 25.56 -7.41 61.68
CA PHE A 165 27.01 -7.26 61.79
C PHE A 165 27.35 -6.20 62.86
N THR A 166 26.76 -5.01 62.81
CA THR A 166 27.03 -3.94 63.76
C THR A 166 26.66 -4.31 65.19
N ILE A 167 25.56 -5.03 65.41
CA ILE A 167 25.15 -5.48 66.75
C ILE A 167 26.12 -6.52 67.28
N LEU A 168 26.50 -7.51 66.47
CA LEU A 168 27.41 -8.55 66.87
C LEU A 168 28.81 -7.97 67.16
N GLU A 169 29.36 -7.11 66.28
CA GLU A 169 30.63 -6.46 66.53
C GLU A 169 30.65 -5.63 67.85
N ARG A 170 29.57 -4.90 68.10
CA ARG A 170 29.47 -4.13 69.34
C ARG A 170 29.38 -5.00 70.58
N GLU A 171 28.63 -6.11 70.54
CA GLU A 171 28.51 -7.00 71.70
C GLU A 171 29.76 -7.80 71.94
N MET A 172 30.47 -8.20 70.86
CA MET A 172 31.79 -8.84 70.97
C MET A 172 32.87 -7.91 71.52
N SER A 173 32.83 -6.62 71.14
CA SER A 173 33.78 -5.63 71.67
C SER A 173 33.62 -5.34 73.16
N LYS A 174 32.35 -5.41 73.69
CA LYS A 174 32.04 -5.14 75.10
C LYS A 174 32.38 -6.28 76.00
N ASN A 175 32.20 -7.51 75.58
CA ASN A 175 32.38 -8.72 76.39
C ASN A 175 32.92 -9.89 75.50
N PRO A 176 34.22 -10.11 75.43
CA PRO A 176 34.78 -11.22 74.70
C PRO A 176 34.36 -12.59 75.19
N ALA A 177 33.78 -12.69 76.44
CA ALA A 177 33.31 -13.88 77.07
C ALA A 177 31.76 -14.00 77.23
N ALA A 178 31.02 -12.97 76.78
CA ALA A 178 29.57 -12.85 77.10
C ALA A 178 28.62 -13.33 76.01
N LEU A 179 29.08 -14.09 75.04
CA LEU A 179 28.20 -14.81 74.10
C LEU A 179 27.31 -15.89 74.80
N LEU A 180 27.55 -16.14 76.07
CA LEU A 180 26.76 -17.07 76.91
C LEU A 180 25.57 -16.39 77.66
N GLN A 181 25.41 -15.02 77.60
CA GLN A 181 24.40 -14.31 78.31
C GLN A 181 23.57 -13.34 77.47
N VAL A 182 23.60 -13.46 76.17
CA VAL A 182 22.67 -12.70 75.30
C VAL A 182 21.31 -13.38 75.40
N ASP A 183 20.28 -12.55 75.76
CA ASP A 183 18.88 -12.98 75.86
C ASP A 183 18.49 -13.82 74.61
N THR A 184 18.30 -15.14 74.85
CA THR A 184 18.02 -16.15 73.82
C THR A 184 16.84 -15.79 72.92
N GLY A 185 15.89 -15.02 73.42
CA GLY A 185 14.71 -14.56 72.69
C GLY A 185 14.98 -13.56 71.57
N ASN A 186 16.08 -12.77 71.62
CA ASN A 186 16.50 -11.85 70.61
C ASN A 186 17.34 -12.50 69.52
N VAL A 187 18.18 -13.48 69.92
CA VAL A 187 19.00 -14.28 68.99
C VAL A 187 18.14 -15.20 68.13
N ASP A 188 17.13 -15.86 68.75
CA ASP A 188 16.15 -16.67 68.03
C ASP A 188 15.35 -15.91 67.01
N LYS A 189 14.97 -14.68 67.32
CA LYS A 189 14.27 -13.81 66.35
C LYS A 189 15.21 -13.41 65.22
N MET A 190 16.48 -13.14 65.52
CA MET A 190 17.47 -12.79 64.52
C MET A 190 17.84 -14.02 63.63
N ILE A 191 17.96 -15.19 64.21
CA ILE A 191 18.18 -16.45 63.48
C ILE A 191 16.98 -16.77 62.60
N LYS A 192 15.75 -16.63 63.07
CA LYS A 192 14.55 -16.83 62.25
C LYS A 192 14.44 -15.85 61.12
N SER A 193 14.78 -14.55 61.36
CA SER A 193 14.82 -13.57 60.27
C SER A 193 15.93 -13.84 59.26
N LEU A 194 17.08 -14.30 59.71
CA LEU A 194 18.19 -14.65 58.85
C LEU A 194 17.91 -15.93 58.04
N THR A 195 17.23 -16.91 58.62
CA THR A 195 16.78 -18.14 57.93
C THR A 195 15.74 -17.79 56.85
N ALA A 196 14.79 -16.90 57.17
CA ALA A 196 13.79 -16.44 56.18
C ALA A 196 14.43 -15.67 55.02
N VAL A 197 15.48 -14.87 55.26
CA VAL A 197 16.25 -14.17 54.24
C VAL A 197 17.05 -15.14 53.34
N ILE A 198 17.60 -16.20 53.93
CA ILE A 198 18.38 -17.23 53.21
C ILE A 198 17.44 -18.11 52.34
N ASP A 199 16.24 -18.40 52.83
CA ASP A 199 15.25 -19.16 52.08
C ASP A 199 14.64 -18.31 50.93
N ALA A 200 14.55 -17.00 51.09
CA ALA A 200 14.04 -16.07 50.08
C ALA A 200 15.14 -15.71 49.03
N ALA A 201 16.37 -15.54 49.44
CA ALA A 201 17.51 -15.31 48.56
C ALA A 201 18.08 -16.67 48.11
N ALA A 202 18.08 -16.97 46.82
CA ALA A 202 18.56 -18.25 46.25
C ALA A 202 20.08 -18.41 46.42
N PHE A 203 20.58 -18.37 47.67
CA PHE A 203 22.00 -18.56 47.96
C PHE A 203 22.48 -19.97 47.63
N PRO A 204 23.74 -20.17 47.21
CA PRO A 204 24.31 -21.48 46.93
C PRO A 204 24.18 -22.41 48.16
N SER A 205 23.78 -23.65 47.94
CA SER A 205 23.49 -24.65 48.98
C SER A 205 24.60 -24.86 50.01
N GLY A 206 25.84 -24.49 49.70
CA GLY A 206 26.99 -24.55 50.62
C GLY A 206 26.93 -23.52 51.77
N ASP A 207 26.38 -22.34 51.54
CA ASP A 207 26.29 -21.29 52.54
C ASP A 207 25.04 -21.46 53.41
N GLN A 208 23.93 -21.95 52.81
CA GLN A 208 22.76 -22.43 53.57
C GLN A 208 23.13 -23.53 54.57
N THR A 209 23.95 -24.49 54.14
CA THR A 209 24.39 -25.62 55.00
C THR A 209 25.23 -25.13 56.17
N LYS A 210 26.12 -24.17 55.99
CA LYS A 210 26.92 -23.56 57.05
C LYS A 210 26.09 -22.84 58.10
N LEU A 211 25.07 -22.11 57.65
CA LEU A 211 24.17 -21.36 58.55
C LEU A 211 23.21 -22.29 59.30
N VAL A 212 22.64 -23.28 58.61
CA VAL A 212 21.79 -24.31 59.23
C VAL A 212 22.58 -25.12 60.23
N ALA A 213 23.84 -25.49 59.93
CA ALA A 213 24.73 -26.15 60.86
C ALA A 213 25.01 -25.29 62.10
N LEU A 214 25.16 -23.98 61.93
CA LEU A 214 25.37 -23.03 63.05
C LEU A 214 24.12 -22.92 63.93
N VAL A 215 22.94 -22.89 63.34
CA VAL A 215 21.63 -22.87 64.04
C VAL A 215 21.42 -24.19 64.81
N GLN A 216 21.73 -25.33 64.20
CA GLN A 216 21.60 -26.64 64.80
C GLN A 216 22.60 -26.88 65.89
N ALA A 217 23.85 -26.41 65.77
CA ALA A 217 24.88 -26.51 66.83
C ALA A 217 24.47 -25.78 68.10
N ARG A 218 23.64 -24.76 67.97
CA ARG A 218 23.12 -24.03 69.15
C ARG A 218 21.87 -24.68 69.77
N SER A 219 20.96 -25.22 68.96
CA SER A 219 19.78 -25.89 69.49
C SER A 219 20.13 -27.20 70.20
N SER A 220 21.29 -27.80 69.90
CA SER A 220 21.80 -28.96 70.64
C SER A 220 22.60 -28.58 71.88
N ALA A 221 23.02 -27.33 72.07
CA ALA A 221 23.72 -26.87 73.26
C ALA A 221 22.76 -26.57 74.46
N ASP A 222 21.45 -26.39 74.19
CA ASP A 222 20.43 -26.19 75.24
C ASP A 222 19.87 -27.51 75.83
N ALA A 223 20.35 -28.66 75.36
CA ALA A 223 19.78 -29.98 75.76
C ALA A 223 20.62 -30.79 76.74
N ASP A 224 21.84 -30.39 77.08
CA ASP A 224 22.68 -31.12 78.08
C ASP A 224 23.17 -30.19 79.16
N ASP A 225 22.37 -30.08 80.26
CA ASP A 225 22.74 -29.54 81.54
C ASP A 225 23.39 -30.65 82.37
N GLU A 226 24.64 -30.95 82.13
CA GLU A 226 25.53 -31.68 83.07
C GLU A 226 26.95 -31.12 82.94
N GLU A 227 27.38 -30.55 84.06
CA GLU A 227 28.69 -30.32 84.61
C GLU A 227 29.90 -30.75 83.76
N LEU A 228 30.46 -29.92 82.90
CA LEU A 228 31.79 -30.04 82.37
C LEU A 228 32.48 -28.69 82.21
N ASP A 229 33.68 -28.64 82.77
CA ASP A 229 34.71 -27.65 82.84
C ASP A 229 34.70 -26.69 81.61
N ALA A 230 34.67 -25.40 81.80
CA ALA A 230 34.58 -24.36 80.76
C ALA A 230 35.70 -24.56 79.72
N PRO A 231 35.38 -24.72 78.44
CA PRO A 231 36.41 -24.71 77.40
C PRO A 231 37.09 -23.39 77.33
N ALA A 232 38.40 -23.38 77.19
CA ALA A 232 39.30 -22.24 77.22
C ALA A 232 38.80 -21.14 76.28
N ALA A 233 38.85 -19.89 76.75
CA ALA A 233 38.38 -18.66 76.07
C ALA A 233 38.96 -18.45 74.64
N ALA A 234 39.98 -19.20 74.27
CA ALA A 234 40.59 -19.20 72.96
C ALA A 234 39.70 -19.88 71.88
N VAL A 235 38.90 -20.89 72.24
CA VAL A 235 38.02 -21.61 71.31
C VAL A 235 36.79 -20.77 70.96
N TYR A 236 36.30 -20.01 71.91
CA TYR A 236 35.17 -19.05 71.64
C TYR A 236 35.52 -17.86 70.79
N LYS A 237 36.77 -17.34 70.88
CA LYS A 237 37.21 -16.28 69.98
C LYS A 237 37.28 -16.68 68.52
N THR A 238 37.70 -17.96 68.27
CA THR A 238 37.79 -18.49 66.92
C THR A 238 36.42 -18.70 66.27
N HIS A 239 35.41 -19.11 67.03
CA HIS A 239 34.05 -19.29 66.50
C HIS A 239 33.30 -17.95 66.27
N SER A 240 33.52 -16.95 67.11
CA SER A 240 32.86 -15.65 66.98
C SER A 240 33.40 -14.79 65.83
N THR A 241 34.69 -14.82 65.58
CA THR A 241 35.28 -14.21 64.36
C THR A 241 34.76 -14.88 63.08
N SER A 242 34.58 -16.22 63.09
CA SER A 242 33.99 -16.93 61.97
C SER A 242 32.55 -16.56 61.67
N ILE A 243 31.76 -16.13 62.65
CA ILE A 243 30.36 -15.70 62.42
C ILE A 243 30.33 -14.32 61.76
N LEU A 244 31.15 -13.37 62.20
CA LEU A 244 31.28 -12.06 61.59
C LEU A 244 31.75 -12.16 60.12
N ASP A 245 32.76 -13.00 59.88
CA ASP A 245 33.30 -13.26 58.54
C ASP A 245 32.19 -13.82 57.60
N VAL A 246 31.37 -14.77 58.11
CA VAL A 246 30.24 -15.31 57.31
C VAL A 246 29.19 -14.26 57.00
N ILE A 247 28.85 -13.38 57.94
CA ILE A 247 27.87 -12.28 57.69
C ILE A 247 28.39 -11.26 56.73
N GLU A 248 29.70 -10.93 56.83
CA GLU A 248 30.37 -10.03 55.88
C GLU A 248 30.39 -10.62 54.48
N ASP A 249 30.77 -11.89 54.31
CA ASP A 249 30.72 -12.62 53.04
C ASP A 249 29.35 -12.65 52.44
N LEU A 250 28.30 -12.89 53.26
CA LEU A 250 26.90 -12.88 52.81
C LEU A 250 26.45 -11.50 52.35
N LYS A 251 26.88 -10.42 53.06
CA LYS A 251 26.60 -9.06 52.68
C LYS A 251 27.28 -8.69 51.37
N GLU A 252 28.60 -9.02 51.22
CA GLU A 252 29.29 -8.79 49.95
C GLU A 252 28.67 -9.51 48.78
N LYS A 253 28.21 -10.77 48.96
CA LYS A 253 27.49 -11.51 47.93
C LYS A 253 26.16 -10.84 47.56
N ALA A 254 25.37 -10.41 48.55
CA ALA A 254 24.09 -9.72 48.30
C ALA A 254 24.30 -8.36 47.58
N GLU A 255 25.35 -7.62 47.94
CA GLU A 255 25.73 -6.37 47.26
C GLU A 255 26.18 -6.65 45.81
N ALA A 256 26.94 -7.72 45.57
CA ALA A 256 27.37 -8.13 44.23
C ALA A 256 26.14 -8.55 43.37
N GLU A 257 25.22 -9.34 43.94
CA GLU A 257 23.99 -9.77 43.27
C GLU A 257 23.09 -8.58 42.93
N LEU A 258 22.93 -7.60 43.84
CA LEU A 258 22.23 -6.35 43.59
C LEU A 258 22.87 -5.57 42.46
N SER A 259 24.20 -5.49 42.41
CA SER A 259 24.94 -4.84 41.34
C SER A 259 24.70 -5.53 40.00
N ASP A 260 24.72 -6.86 39.99
CA ASP A 260 24.53 -7.63 38.75
C ASP A 260 23.07 -7.59 38.29
N LEU A 261 22.10 -7.62 39.19
CA LEU A 261 20.68 -7.44 38.92
C LEU A 261 20.43 -6.06 38.26
N ARG A 262 21.04 -5.00 38.78
CA ARG A 262 20.94 -3.65 38.20
C ARG A 262 21.56 -3.55 36.81
N LYS A 263 22.70 -4.20 36.59
CA LYS A 263 23.33 -4.26 35.24
C LYS A 263 22.47 -5.04 34.26
N ALA A 264 21.90 -6.15 34.70
CA ALA A 264 20.97 -6.95 33.88
C ALA A 264 19.74 -6.14 33.48
N GLU A 265 19.15 -5.41 34.42
CA GLU A 265 18.01 -4.52 34.19
C GLU A 265 18.35 -3.39 33.20
N GLN A 266 19.51 -2.77 33.35
CA GLN A 266 19.96 -1.73 32.44
C GLN A 266 20.13 -2.30 31.01
N SER A 267 20.68 -3.49 30.88
CA SER A 267 20.81 -4.19 29.59
C SER A 267 19.46 -4.56 28.99
N ALA A 268 18.55 -5.09 29.80
CA ALA A 268 17.19 -5.43 29.39
C ALA A 268 16.42 -4.18 28.90
N THR A 269 16.51 -3.09 29.65
CA THR A 269 15.91 -1.81 29.28
C THR A 269 16.45 -1.29 27.94
N HIS A 270 17.76 -1.36 27.76
CA HIS A 270 18.40 -0.93 26.52
C HIS A 270 17.97 -1.80 25.33
N ASN A 271 17.98 -3.11 25.51
CA ASN A 271 17.54 -4.05 24.46
C ASN A 271 16.07 -3.84 24.08
N PHE A 272 15.21 -3.63 25.09
CA PHE A 272 13.80 -3.31 24.84
C PHE A 272 13.64 -1.99 24.06
N GLN A 273 14.38 -0.94 24.43
CA GLN A 273 14.33 0.33 23.70
C GLN A 273 14.74 0.17 22.23
N MET A 274 15.78 -0.60 21.96
CA MET A 274 16.22 -0.90 20.59
C MET A 274 15.15 -1.70 19.83
N LEU A 275 14.55 -2.72 20.46
CA LEU A 275 13.48 -3.50 19.84
C LEU A 275 12.25 -2.63 19.55
N LYS A 276 11.82 -1.84 20.52
CA LYS A 276 10.70 -0.89 20.38
C LYS A 276 10.94 0.09 19.24
N GLN A 277 12.14 0.68 19.17
CA GLN A 277 12.51 1.60 18.09
C GLN A 277 12.45 0.88 16.74
N SER A 278 13.04 -0.32 16.64
CA SER A 278 13.05 -1.10 15.40
C SER A 278 11.65 -1.44 14.91
N LEU A 279 10.76 -1.89 15.80
CA LEU A 279 9.37 -2.20 15.45
C LEU A 279 8.59 -0.94 15.04
N THR A 280 8.78 0.17 15.77
CA THR A 280 8.14 1.44 15.44
C THR A 280 8.58 1.95 14.06
N ASP A 281 9.89 1.92 13.78
CA ASP A 281 10.45 2.34 12.48
C ASP A 281 9.95 1.43 11.33
N SER A 282 9.81 0.12 11.60
CA SER A 282 9.24 -0.84 10.65
C SER A 282 7.79 -0.52 10.34
N ILE A 283 6.96 -0.28 11.35
CA ILE A 283 5.54 0.08 11.22
C ILE A 283 5.41 1.38 10.40
N GLU A 284 6.15 2.43 10.76
CA GLU A 284 6.10 3.71 10.04
C GLU A 284 6.52 3.57 8.57
N ALA A 285 7.56 2.77 8.30
CA ALA A 285 8.01 2.50 6.94
C ALA A 285 6.96 1.73 6.13
N ASP A 286 6.34 0.74 6.74
CA ASP A 286 5.31 -0.08 6.07
C ASP A 286 3.99 0.68 5.89
N GLU A 287 3.59 1.55 6.83
CA GLU A 287 2.45 2.46 6.67
C GLU A 287 2.65 3.42 5.49
N LYS A 288 3.85 3.97 5.34
CA LYS A 288 4.19 4.82 4.19
C LYS A 288 4.09 4.04 2.88
N ARG A 289 4.68 2.84 2.81
CA ARG A 289 4.60 1.96 1.63
C ARG A 289 3.16 1.54 1.33
N LEU A 290 2.36 1.32 2.36
CA LEU A 290 0.94 0.99 2.24
C LEU A 290 0.16 2.15 1.60
N ALA A 291 0.40 3.39 2.04
CA ALA A 291 -0.20 4.58 1.46
C ALA A 291 0.20 4.78 -0.01
N GLU A 292 1.49 4.60 -0.32
CA GLU A 292 2.02 4.66 -1.70
C GLU A 292 1.39 3.57 -2.58
N SER A 293 1.30 2.34 -2.09
CA SER A 293 0.67 1.22 -2.82
C SER A 293 -0.82 1.46 -3.08
N LYS A 294 -1.56 2.00 -2.12
CA LYS A 294 -2.97 2.38 -2.29
C LYS A 294 -3.14 3.49 -3.34
N SER A 295 -2.24 4.47 -3.35
CA SER A 295 -2.24 5.54 -4.36
C SER A 295 -1.94 5.00 -5.76
N LEU A 296 -0.96 4.11 -5.89
CA LEU A 296 -0.64 3.44 -7.16
C LEU A 296 -1.80 2.59 -7.68
N LYS A 297 -2.46 1.83 -6.80
CA LYS A 297 -3.65 1.04 -7.15
C LYS A 297 -4.78 1.93 -7.68
N ALA A 298 -5.01 3.09 -7.06
CA ALA A 298 -6.01 4.05 -7.53
C ALA A 298 -5.65 4.59 -8.92
N SER A 299 -4.39 4.96 -9.15
CA SER A 299 -3.90 5.43 -10.45
C SER A 299 -4.02 4.37 -11.55
N PHE A 300 -3.69 3.11 -11.26
CA PHE A 300 -3.88 1.99 -12.20
C PHE A 300 -5.36 1.75 -12.50
N SER A 301 -6.23 1.89 -11.50
CA SER A 301 -7.68 1.74 -11.68
C SER A 301 -8.25 2.85 -12.56
N GLU A 302 -7.80 4.10 -12.39
CA GLU A 302 -8.16 5.23 -13.24
C GLU A 302 -7.69 5.03 -14.67
N SER A 303 -6.42 4.64 -14.85
CA SER A 303 -5.86 4.35 -16.19
C SER A 303 -6.58 3.22 -16.89
N LYS A 304 -6.97 2.17 -16.15
CA LYS A 304 -7.78 1.06 -16.67
C LYS A 304 -9.15 1.54 -17.12
N ALA A 305 -9.84 2.32 -16.29
CA ALA A 305 -11.17 2.84 -16.63
C ALA A 305 -11.14 3.76 -17.85
N SER A 306 -10.09 4.60 -17.99
CA SER A 306 -9.89 5.41 -19.19
C SER A 306 -9.71 4.53 -20.43
N ALA A 307 -8.81 3.55 -20.36
CA ALA A 307 -8.58 2.65 -21.49
C ALA A 307 -9.82 1.82 -21.87
N GLU A 308 -10.64 1.41 -20.90
CA GLU A 308 -11.92 0.74 -21.14
C GLU A 308 -12.93 1.67 -21.84
N GLY A 309 -12.98 2.95 -21.44
CA GLY A 309 -13.79 3.97 -22.10
C GLY A 309 -13.35 4.21 -23.56
N ASP A 310 -12.06 4.37 -23.78
CA ASP A 310 -11.47 4.56 -25.11
C ASP A 310 -11.69 3.32 -25.99
N LEU A 311 -11.58 2.12 -25.42
CA LEU A 311 -11.86 0.86 -26.12
C LEU A 311 -13.32 0.80 -26.58
N ALA A 312 -14.25 1.18 -25.73
CA ALA A 312 -15.67 1.18 -26.10
C ALA A 312 -15.97 2.13 -27.29
N VAL A 313 -15.34 3.32 -27.29
CA VAL A 313 -15.45 4.27 -28.39
C VAL A 313 -14.81 3.73 -29.67
N THR A 314 -13.61 3.15 -29.56
CA THR A 314 -12.87 2.59 -30.71
C THR A 314 -13.65 1.43 -31.32
N VAL A 315 -14.20 0.52 -30.52
CA VAL A 315 -15.02 -0.61 -31.02
C VAL A 315 -16.26 -0.14 -31.74
N LYS A 316 -16.91 0.92 -31.22
CA LYS A 316 -18.09 1.50 -31.86
C LYS A 316 -17.72 2.15 -33.19
N SER A 317 -16.66 2.96 -33.24
CA SER A 317 -16.17 3.60 -34.47
C SER A 317 -15.80 2.56 -35.52
N LEU A 318 -15.08 1.51 -35.10
CA LEU A 318 -14.69 0.39 -35.97
C LEU A 318 -15.91 -0.31 -36.60
N ALA A 319 -16.98 -0.53 -35.83
CA ALA A 319 -18.20 -1.11 -36.36
C ALA A 319 -18.90 -0.18 -37.36
N GLU A 320 -18.93 1.14 -37.10
CA GLU A 320 -19.46 2.14 -38.01
C GLU A 320 -18.67 2.21 -39.32
N ASP A 321 -17.33 2.16 -39.25
CA ASP A 321 -16.44 2.18 -40.42
C ASP A 321 -16.58 0.92 -41.27
N GLN A 322 -16.70 -0.26 -40.64
CA GLN A 322 -16.94 -1.52 -41.32
C GLN A 322 -18.29 -1.53 -42.04
N GLU A 323 -19.33 -1.02 -41.38
CA GLU A 323 -20.67 -0.88 -42.00
C GLU A 323 -20.63 0.13 -43.16
N ALA A 324 -19.95 1.27 -42.96
CA ALA A 324 -19.81 2.29 -44.00
C ALA A 324 -19.06 1.75 -45.21
N LYS A 325 -17.98 0.95 -45.00
CA LYS A 325 -17.24 0.31 -46.08
C LYS A 325 -18.10 -0.67 -46.86
N ALA A 326 -18.81 -1.56 -46.17
CA ALA A 326 -19.70 -2.52 -46.80
C ALA A 326 -20.78 -1.84 -47.64
N LYS A 327 -21.46 -0.81 -47.11
CA LYS A 327 -22.48 -0.03 -47.82
C LYS A 327 -21.88 0.73 -49.02
N THR A 328 -20.67 1.23 -48.89
CA THR A 328 -19.99 1.91 -50.00
C THR A 328 -19.66 0.93 -51.11
N GLU A 329 -19.10 -0.24 -50.78
CA GLU A 329 -18.80 -1.28 -51.73
C GLU A 329 -20.05 -1.78 -52.46
N GLU A 330 -21.12 -2.04 -51.76
CA GLU A 330 -22.42 -2.43 -52.34
C GLU A 330 -22.95 -1.37 -53.32
N ARG A 331 -22.94 -0.10 -52.88
CA ARG A 331 -23.40 1.02 -53.74
C ARG A 331 -22.54 1.24 -54.95
N CYS A 332 -21.22 1.08 -54.83
CA CYS A 332 -20.28 1.17 -55.93
C CYS A 332 -20.50 0.04 -56.95
N ALA A 333 -20.73 -1.17 -56.47
CA ALA A 333 -21.07 -2.30 -57.33
C ALA A 333 -22.40 -2.11 -58.07
N GLN A 334 -23.41 -1.59 -57.39
CA GLN A 334 -24.69 -1.32 -57.97
C GLN A 334 -24.58 -0.25 -59.09
N VAL A 335 -23.91 0.87 -58.83
CA VAL A 335 -23.73 1.94 -59.83
C VAL A 335 -22.92 1.44 -61.04
N ALA A 336 -21.90 0.59 -60.85
CA ALA A 336 -21.15 -0.01 -61.93
C ALA A 336 -22.05 -0.93 -62.80
N ALA A 337 -22.87 -1.75 -62.17
CA ALA A 337 -23.82 -2.64 -62.89
C ALA A 337 -24.92 -1.84 -63.64
N ASP A 338 -25.45 -0.78 -63.01
CA ASP A 338 -26.45 0.10 -63.66
C ASP A 338 -25.82 0.84 -64.87
N HIS A 339 -24.57 1.28 -64.78
CA HIS A 339 -23.86 1.87 -65.91
C HIS A 339 -23.66 0.85 -67.05
N GLU A 340 -23.21 -0.36 -66.76
CA GLU A 340 -23.05 -1.43 -67.75
C GLU A 340 -24.39 -1.75 -68.44
N ALA A 341 -25.48 -1.81 -67.68
CA ALA A 341 -26.81 -2.10 -68.22
C ALA A 341 -27.38 -0.96 -69.11
N SER A 342 -26.90 0.29 -68.93
CA SER A 342 -27.35 1.47 -69.68
C SER A 342 -26.56 1.74 -70.95
N MET A 343 -25.39 1.10 -71.09
CA MET A 343 -24.52 1.25 -72.28
C MET A 343 -24.85 0.21 -73.35
#